data_908217348396ef836c64743033836043
#
_entry.id   908217348396ef836c64743033836043
#
_cell.length_a   1.000
_cell.length_b   1.000
_cell.length_c   1.000
_cell.angle_alpha   90.00
_cell.angle_beta   90.00
_cell.angle_gamma   90.00
#
_symmetry.space_group_name_H-M   'P 1'
#
loop_
_entity.id
_entity.type
_entity.pdbx_description
1 polymer ?
#
loop_
_entity_poly.entity_id
_entity_poly.type
_entity_poly.pdbx_seq_one_letter_code
_entity_poly.pdbx_strand_id
1 'polypeptide(L)'
;MRALKRSAARGRRRKRVVPLRPAGLRRLLSLSLENKLSQPSYEKKRDKWLGRLNKVVRAAGQERRSVVWVFEGWDAAGKGGAIRRLTDAIDARDFRVIPVSKPTDEEKAHHYLWRFWRHLPRAGMVTIYDRSWYGRVLVERLEGFASEPEWRRAYRELNEFERELAEHGVIVLKFWLHIGKEEQLKRFRDREATLYKRHKMDAEDWRNRRKWGSYEIAVGDMLALTSTRQAPWHLVAANNKRHARLEIIKTSCRQIEAALGK
;
A
#
# COMPACT_ATOMS: atom_id res chain seq x y z
N MET A 1 -4.07 28.56 56.04
CA MET A 1 -4.85 28.68 54.81
C MET A 1 -3.96 28.23 53.59
N ARG A 2 -4.13 27.04 53.10
CA ARG A 2 -3.40 26.54 51.93
C ARG A 2 -4.34 26.53 50.74
N ALA A 3 -4.02 27.37 49.75
CA ALA A 3 -4.78 27.47 48.50
C ALA A 3 -4.40 26.30 47.58
N LEU A 4 -5.36 25.44 47.28
CA LEU A 4 -5.26 24.35 46.28
C LEU A 4 -5.32 24.96 44.88
N LYS A 5 -4.21 24.94 44.15
CA LYS A 5 -4.18 25.25 42.71
C LYS A 5 -4.80 24.09 41.93
N ARG A 6 -6.00 24.29 41.42
CA ARG A 6 -6.63 23.41 40.43
C ARG A 6 -5.91 23.57 39.10
N SER A 7 -5.16 22.58 38.72
CA SER A 7 -4.59 22.43 37.37
C SER A 7 -5.72 22.08 36.40
N ALA A 8 -6.11 23.04 35.56
CA ALA A 8 -7.05 22.79 34.48
C ALA A 8 -6.35 22.00 33.37
N ALA A 9 -6.66 20.72 33.27
CA ALA A 9 -6.27 19.89 32.12
C ALA A 9 -6.92 20.44 30.85
N ARG A 10 -6.20 21.24 30.07
CA ARG A 10 -6.61 21.64 28.72
C ARG A 10 -6.70 20.40 27.84
N GLY A 11 -7.91 19.89 27.66
CA GLY A 11 -8.19 18.83 26.68
C GLY A 11 -7.72 19.28 25.30
N ARG A 12 -6.71 18.62 24.77
CA ARG A 12 -6.27 18.80 23.37
C ARG A 12 -7.47 18.48 22.47
N ARG A 13 -8.14 19.49 21.95
CA ARG A 13 -9.15 19.33 20.89
C ARG A 13 -8.45 18.58 19.74
N ARG A 14 -8.87 17.33 19.50
CA ARG A 14 -8.41 16.54 18.33
C ARG A 14 -8.76 17.35 17.08
N LYS A 15 -7.75 17.85 16.37
CA LYS A 15 -7.95 18.51 15.07
C LYS A 15 -8.68 17.52 14.15
N ARG A 16 -9.85 17.90 13.68
CA ARG A 16 -10.64 17.08 12.75
C ARG A 16 -9.90 17.07 11.42
N VAL A 17 -9.53 15.87 10.95
CA VAL A 17 -8.94 15.72 9.62
C VAL A 17 -10.03 16.00 8.58
N VAL A 18 -9.73 16.88 7.63
CA VAL A 18 -10.65 17.26 6.55
C VAL A 18 -10.03 16.80 5.22
N PRO A 19 -10.81 16.23 4.31
CA PRO A 19 -10.28 15.80 3.02
C PRO A 19 -9.84 17.00 2.17
N LEU A 20 -8.65 16.90 1.56
CA LEU A 20 -8.17 17.89 0.59
C LEU A 20 -8.94 17.74 -0.75
N ARG A 21 -9.31 16.51 -1.10
CA ARG A 21 -10.02 16.17 -2.34
C ARG A 21 -11.14 15.16 -2.06
N PRO A 22 -12.38 15.61 -1.84
CA PRO A 22 -13.50 14.72 -1.53
C PRO A 22 -13.78 13.62 -2.57
N ALA A 23 -13.40 13.83 -3.82
CA ALA A 23 -13.57 12.85 -4.89
C ALA A 23 -12.82 11.53 -4.62
N GLY A 24 -11.60 11.58 -4.08
CA GLY A 24 -10.83 10.40 -3.74
C GLY A 24 -11.49 9.58 -2.61
N LEU A 25 -12.01 10.25 -1.61
CA LEU A 25 -12.76 9.60 -0.53
C LEU A 25 -14.04 8.95 -1.06
N ARG A 26 -14.80 9.63 -1.93
CA ARG A 26 -15.99 9.03 -2.58
C ARG A 26 -15.60 7.79 -3.37
N ARG A 27 -14.51 7.83 -4.15
CA ARG A 27 -14.00 6.67 -4.91
C ARG A 27 -13.65 5.50 -3.98
N LEU A 28 -13.03 5.77 -2.83
CA LEU A 28 -12.70 4.73 -1.84
C LEU A 28 -13.95 4.09 -1.25
N LEU A 29 -14.92 4.92 -0.83
CA LEU A 29 -16.15 4.47 -0.16
C LEU A 29 -17.14 3.79 -1.12
N SER A 30 -17.07 4.05 -2.43
CA SER A 30 -17.90 3.39 -3.43
C SER A 30 -17.41 2.01 -3.85
N LEU A 31 -16.23 1.58 -3.35
CA LEU A 31 -15.69 0.25 -3.68
C LEU A 31 -16.55 -0.86 -3.05
N SER A 32 -17.19 -1.68 -3.88
CA SER A 32 -17.92 -2.85 -3.38
C SER A 32 -16.98 -3.87 -2.76
N LEU A 33 -17.25 -4.26 -1.52
CA LEU A 33 -16.51 -5.27 -0.77
C LEU A 33 -17.16 -6.66 -0.78
N GLU A 34 -18.29 -6.80 -1.48
CA GLU A 34 -19.10 -8.03 -1.55
C GLU A 34 -18.52 -9.09 -2.51
N ASN A 35 -17.45 -8.77 -3.22
CA ASN A 35 -16.82 -9.68 -4.17
C ASN A 35 -16.37 -10.97 -3.48
N LYS A 36 -16.89 -12.11 -3.93
CA LYS A 36 -16.56 -13.44 -3.40
C LYS A 36 -15.99 -14.33 -4.49
N LEU A 37 -14.97 -15.08 -4.16
CA LEU A 37 -14.40 -16.11 -5.01
C LEU A 37 -14.23 -17.39 -4.21
N SER A 38 -14.86 -18.47 -4.63
CA SER A 38 -14.74 -19.77 -4.00
C SER A 38 -13.34 -20.36 -4.18
N GLN A 39 -12.96 -21.30 -3.30
CA GLN A 39 -11.66 -21.96 -3.41
C GLN A 39 -11.46 -22.68 -4.77
N PRO A 40 -12.40 -23.50 -5.25
CA PRO A 40 -12.25 -24.18 -6.55
C PRO A 40 -12.10 -23.20 -7.72
N SER A 41 -12.93 -22.14 -7.74
CA SER A 41 -12.83 -21.10 -8.78
C SER A 41 -11.51 -20.35 -8.74
N TYR A 42 -10.97 -20.11 -7.56
CA TYR A 42 -9.68 -19.46 -7.39
C TYR A 42 -8.56 -20.35 -7.93
N GLU A 43 -8.51 -21.62 -7.55
CA GLU A 43 -7.48 -22.57 -7.97
C GLU A 43 -7.46 -22.75 -9.48
N LYS A 44 -8.62 -22.98 -10.08
CA LYS A 44 -8.76 -23.10 -11.55
C LYS A 44 -8.23 -21.88 -12.31
N LYS A 45 -8.38 -20.67 -11.74
CA LYS A 45 -7.96 -19.41 -12.41
C LYS A 45 -6.53 -19.02 -12.06
N ARG A 46 -6.07 -19.34 -10.84
CA ARG A 46 -4.77 -18.93 -10.32
C ARG A 46 -3.62 -19.34 -11.24
N ASP A 47 -3.52 -20.61 -11.58
CA ASP A 47 -2.38 -21.14 -12.31
C ASP A 47 -2.28 -20.57 -13.74
N LYS A 48 -3.42 -20.40 -14.39
CA LYS A 48 -3.50 -19.69 -15.68
C LYS A 48 -2.93 -18.28 -15.58
N TRP A 49 -3.33 -17.52 -14.56
CA TRP A 49 -2.90 -16.13 -14.41
C TRP A 49 -1.47 -16.00 -13.89
N LEU A 50 -1.00 -16.92 -13.07
CA LEU A 50 0.42 -17.00 -12.68
C LEU A 50 1.30 -17.31 -13.89
N GLY A 51 0.91 -18.23 -14.74
CA GLY A 51 1.62 -18.50 -16.00
C GLY A 51 1.67 -17.29 -16.93
N ARG A 52 0.57 -16.52 -17.02
CA ARG A 52 0.56 -15.26 -17.78
C ARG A 52 1.48 -14.21 -17.13
N LEU A 53 1.43 -14.05 -15.80
CA LEU A 53 2.29 -13.14 -15.08
C LEU A 53 3.78 -13.47 -15.29
N ASN A 54 4.17 -14.74 -15.21
CA ASN A 54 5.54 -15.17 -15.49
C ASN A 54 5.99 -14.73 -16.90
N LYS A 55 5.15 -14.95 -17.91
CA LYS A 55 5.46 -14.54 -19.29
C LYS A 55 5.67 -13.05 -19.43
N VAL A 56 4.79 -12.23 -18.87
CA VAL A 56 4.87 -10.77 -19.05
C VAL A 56 6.02 -10.15 -18.24
N VAL A 57 6.33 -10.69 -17.05
CA VAL A 57 7.47 -10.23 -16.25
C VAL A 57 8.79 -10.60 -16.95
N ARG A 58 8.91 -11.79 -17.49
CA ARG A 58 10.08 -12.18 -18.29
C ARG A 58 10.22 -11.33 -19.55
N ALA A 59 9.13 -11.03 -20.24
CA ALA A 59 9.15 -10.13 -21.39
C ALA A 59 9.64 -8.72 -21.01
N ALA A 60 9.16 -8.17 -19.89
CA ALA A 60 9.65 -6.89 -19.37
C ALA A 60 11.16 -6.95 -19.08
N GLY A 61 11.63 -8.03 -18.45
CA GLY A 61 13.06 -8.25 -18.20
C GLY A 61 13.91 -8.30 -19.48
N GLN A 62 13.44 -9.00 -20.52
CA GLN A 62 14.11 -9.07 -21.83
C GLN A 62 14.19 -7.69 -22.51
N GLU A 63 13.16 -6.87 -22.39
CA GLU A 63 13.12 -5.49 -22.86
C GLU A 63 13.86 -4.51 -21.92
N ARG A 64 14.56 -5.03 -20.88
CA ARG A 64 15.26 -4.26 -19.83
C ARG A 64 14.35 -3.29 -19.08
N ARG A 65 13.04 -3.51 -19.08
CA ARG A 65 12.06 -2.75 -18.34
C ARG A 65 11.86 -3.33 -16.95
N SER A 66 12.14 -2.52 -15.94
CA SER A 66 11.97 -2.91 -14.55
C SER A 66 10.52 -2.76 -14.11
N VAL A 67 10.12 -3.55 -13.11
CA VAL A 67 8.78 -3.46 -12.53
C VAL A 67 8.88 -3.16 -11.04
N VAL A 68 8.14 -2.14 -10.59
CA VAL A 68 8.01 -1.79 -9.18
C VAL A 68 6.56 -1.99 -8.76
N TRP A 69 6.33 -2.90 -7.82
CA TRP A 69 5.04 -3.05 -7.16
C TRP A 69 5.02 -2.34 -5.82
N VAL A 70 4.00 -1.52 -5.61
CA VAL A 70 3.74 -0.81 -4.36
C VAL A 70 2.46 -1.36 -3.72
N PHE A 71 2.59 -1.92 -2.53
CA PHE A 71 1.46 -2.46 -1.77
C PHE A 71 1.16 -1.60 -0.55
N GLU A 72 0.02 -0.94 -0.59
CA GLU A 72 -0.57 -0.23 0.54
C GLU A 72 -1.95 -0.81 0.89
N GLY A 73 -2.45 -0.50 2.05
CA GLY A 73 -3.76 -0.99 2.49
C GLY A 73 -3.86 -1.11 3.99
N TRP A 74 -5.07 -1.34 4.46
CA TRP A 74 -5.36 -1.50 5.88
C TRP A 74 -4.50 -2.59 6.54
N ASP A 75 -4.26 -2.44 7.83
CA ASP A 75 -3.66 -3.50 8.60
C ASP A 75 -4.57 -4.74 8.54
N ALA A 76 -3.96 -5.91 8.43
CA ALA A 76 -4.62 -7.17 8.14
C ALA A 76 -5.36 -7.26 6.77
N ALA A 77 -5.24 -6.30 5.84
CA ALA A 77 -5.87 -6.39 4.52
C ALA A 77 -5.36 -7.57 3.68
N GLY A 78 -4.14 -8.04 3.95
CA GLY A 78 -3.59 -9.22 3.29
C GLY A 78 -2.46 -8.94 2.30
N LYS A 79 -1.79 -7.78 2.45
CA LYS A 79 -0.63 -7.37 1.64
C LYS A 79 0.42 -8.48 1.48
N GLY A 80 1.03 -8.95 2.55
CA GLY A 80 2.06 -9.99 2.49
C GLY A 80 1.55 -11.32 1.88
N GLY A 81 0.25 -11.65 2.05
CA GLY A 81 -0.36 -12.81 1.40
C GLY A 81 -0.58 -12.64 -0.10
N ALA A 82 -0.79 -11.41 -0.57
CA ALA A 82 -0.86 -11.06 -1.99
C ALA A 82 0.53 -11.06 -2.62
N ILE A 83 1.50 -10.44 -1.97
CA ILE A 83 2.91 -10.43 -2.39
C ILE A 83 3.41 -11.86 -2.59
N ARG A 84 3.25 -12.73 -1.57
CA ARG A 84 3.64 -14.13 -1.67
C ARG A 84 3.04 -14.83 -2.91
N ARG A 85 1.76 -14.56 -3.25
CA ARG A 85 1.14 -15.19 -4.43
C ARG A 85 1.62 -14.58 -5.74
N LEU A 86 2.00 -13.31 -5.73
CA LEU A 86 2.60 -12.66 -6.89
C LEU A 86 4.00 -13.24 -7.16
N THR A 87 4.80 -13.44 -6.12
CA THR A 87 6.17 -13.96 -6.24
C THR A 87 6.21 -15.45 -6.61
N ASP A 88 5.14 -16.22 -6.38
CA ASP A 88 5.04 -17.63 -6.85
C ASP A 88 5.26 -17.74 -8.39
N ALA A 89 5.08 -16.64 -9.16
CA ALA A 89 5.24 -16.62 -10.61
C ALA A 89 6.58 -16.04 -11.10
N ILE A 90 7.48 -15.63 -10.21
CA ILE A 90 8.71 -14.90 -10.57
C ILE A 90 9.91 -15.69 -10.06
N ASP A 91 10.96 -15.81 -10.85
CA ASP A 91 12.21 -16.44 -10.39
C ASP A 91 12.77 -15.67 -9.19
N ALA A 92 13.22 -16.40 -8.16
CA ALA A 92 13.70 -15.79 -6.92
C ALA A 92 14.90 -14.84 -7.11
N ARG A 93 15.64 -15.00 -8.22
CA ARG A 93 16.78 -14.15 -8.58
C ARG A 93 16.37 -12.82 -9.20
N ASP A 94 15.12 -12.74 -9.73
CA ASP A 94 14.64 -11.61 -10.52
C ASP A 94 13.85 -10.58 -9.69
N PHE A 95 13.62 -10.84 -8.40
CA PHE A 95 12.88 -9.91 -7.56
C PHE A 95 13.49 -9.70 -6.18
N ARG A 96 13.14 -8.56 -5.57
CA ARG A 96 13.34 -8.29 -4.15
C ARG A 96 12.04 -7.80 -3.53
N VAL A 97 11.78 -8.23 -2.28
CA VAL A 97 10.69 -7.69 -1.45
C VAL A 97 11.32 -6.79 -0.39
N ILE A 98 10.88 -5.55 -0.34
CA ILE A 98 11.35 -4.54 0.61
C ILE A 98 10.25 -4.27 1.62
N PRO A 99 10.34 -4.81 2.85
CA PRO A 99 9.43 -4.46 3.93
C PRO A 99 9.81 -3.07 4.47
N VAL A 100 8.86 -2.13 4.39
CA VAL A 100 9.08 -0.77 4.87
C VAL A 100 8.59 -0.64 6.30
N SER A 101 9.52 -0.37 7.20
CA SER A 101 9.31 -0.14 8.62
C SER A 101 9.65 1.31 9.01
N LYS A 102 9.68 1.60 10.31
CA LYS A 102 10.19 2.87 10.83
C LYS A 102 11.57 3.17 10.23
N PRO A 103 11.84 4.44 9.84
CA PRO A 103 13.14 4.82 9.34
C PRO A 103 14.21 4.67 10.42
N THR A 104 15.42 4.24 10.03
CA THR A 104 16.62 4.25 10.86
C THR A 104 17.06 5.70 11.14
N ASP A 105 18.01 5.89 12.05
CA ASP A 105 18.51 7.25 12.33
C ASP A 105 19.26 7.84 11.13
N GLU A 106 19.99 7.00 10.37
CA GLU A 106 20.58 7.38 9.09
C GLU A 106 19.50 7.83 8.09
N GLU A 107 18.43 7.06 7.93
CA GLU A 107 17.34 7.39 7.00
C GLU A 107 16.61 8.69 7.40
N LYS A 108 16.53 8.99 8.69
CA LYS A 108 15.94 10.25 9.20
C LYS A 108 16.83 11.48 8.91
N ALA A 109 18.15 11.29 8.82
CA ALA A 109 19.08 12.36 8.49
C ALA A 109 19.00 12.80 7.01
N HIS A 110 18.30 12.02 6.16
CA HIS A 110 18.16 12.28 4.75
C HIS A 110 16.70 12.64 4.39
N HIS A 111 16.51 13.13 3.18
CA HIS A 111 15.15 13.30 2.63
C HIS A 111 14.42 11.95 2.65
N TYR A 112 13.14 11.90 3.03
CA TYR A 112 12.39 10.65 3.27
C TYR A 112 12.34 9.71 2.04
N LEU A 113 12.49 10.22 0.81
CA LEU A 113 12.56 9.41 -0.41
C LEU A 113 13.91 8.73 -0.59
N TRP A 114 14.98 9.19 0.06
CA TRP A 114 16.33 8.64 -0.09
C TRP A 114 16.38 7.13 0.15
N ARG A 115 15.72 6.66 1.20
CA ARG A 115 15.68 5.24 1.55
C ARG A 115 15.04 4.37 0.46
N PHE A 116 14.17 4.92 -0.38
CA PHE A 116 13.50 4.20 -1.46
C PHE A 116 14.34 4.19 -2.73
N TRP A 117 15.08 5.24 -3.02
CA TRP A 117 16.06 5.27 -4.11
C TRP A 117 17.08 4.14 -4.03
N ARG A 118 17.53 3.77 -2.84
CA ARG A 118 18.51 2.70 -2.60
C ARG A 118 18.00 1.31 -3.00
N HIS A 119 16.71 1.13 -3.11
CA HIS A 119 16.07 -0.15 -3.35
C HIS A 119 15.39 -0.22 -4.72
N LEU A 120 15.60 0.74 -5.59
CA LEU A 120 15.11 0.68 -6.95
C LEU A 120 15.74 -0.52 -7.69
N PRO A 121 14.97 -1.17 -8.59
CA PRO A 121 15.47 -2.34 -9.31
C PRO A 121 16.56 -1.96 -10.31
N ARG A 122 17.48 -2.88 -10.54
CA ARG A 122 18.33 -2.84 -11.73
C ARG A 122 17.45 -3.04 -12.98
N ALA A 123 17.97 -2.61 -14.16
CA ALA A 123 17.25 -2.74 -15.42
C ALA A 123 16.80 -4.20 -15.64
N GLY A 124 15.50 -4.39 -15.90
CA GLY A 124 14.87 -5.68 -16.11
C GLY A 124 14.50 -6.46 -14.85
N MET A 125 14.81 -5.94 -13.66
CA MET A 125 14.52 -6.59 -12.39
C MET A 125 13.23 -6.08 -11.75
N VAL A 126 12.80 -6.75 -10.71
CA VAL A 126 11.55 -6.45 -9.96
C VAL A 126 11.86 -6.01 -8.54
N THR A 127 11.21 -4.95 -8.09
CA THR A 127 11.15 -4.59 -6.65
C THR A 127 9.71 -4.52 -6.18
N ILE A 128 9.43 -5.14 -5.03
CA ILE A 128 8.10 -5.17 -4.41
C ILE A 128 8.20 -4.48 -3.05
N TYR A 129 7.49 -3.39 -2.87
CA TYR A 129 7.41 -2.67 -1.60
C TYR A 129 6.19 -3.13 -0.79
N ASP A 130 6.39 -3.74 0.39
CA ASP A 130 5.35 -3.97 1.41
C ASP A 130 5.30 -2.75 2.34
N ARG A 131 4.34 -1.88 2.12
CA ARG A 131 4.33 -0.45 2.46
C ARG A 131 5.38 0.33 1.65
N SER A 132 5.31 1.66 1.65
CA SER A 132 6.11 2.44 0.70
C SER A 132 6.36 3.87 1.15
N TRP A 133 6.82 4.70 0.23
CA TRP A 133 6.92 6.16 0.37
C TRP A 133 5.60 6.85 0.69
N TYR A 134 4.48 6.19 0.46
CA TYR A 134 3.16 6.70 0.82
C TYR A 134 2.92 6.76 2.33
N GLY A 135 3.75 6.13 3.15
CA GLY A 135 3.78 6.32 4.60
C GLY A 135 3.81 7.79 5.00
N ARG A 136 4.49 8.67 4.24
CA ARG A 136 4.59 10.12 4.45
C ARG A 136 3.22 10.80 4.50
N VAL A 137 2.29 10.41 3.62
CA VAL A 137 0.94 10.99 3.52
C VAL A 137 -0.13 10.17 4.24
N LEU A 138 0.23 9.01 4.76
CA LEU A 138 -0.63 8.10 5.52
C LEU A 138 -0.27 8.11 7.01
N VAL A 139 0.51 7.13 7.47
CA VAL A 139 0.80 6.96 8.90
C VAL A 139 1.57 8.15 9.48
N GLU A 140 2.55 8.69 8.76
CA GLU A 140 3.35 9.82 9.28
C GLU A 140 2.51 11.09 9.42
N ARG A 141 1.60 11.36 8.48
CA ARG A 141 0.60 12.44 8.59
C ARG A 141 -0.31 12.25 9.81
N LEU A 142 -0.80 11.04 10.04
CA LEU A 142 -1.80 10.76 11.07
C LEU A 142 -1.22 10.63 12.48
N GLU A 143 0.01 10.17 12.58
CA GLU A 143 0.74 10.09 13.86
C GLU A 143 1.48 11.40 14.21
N GLY A 144 1.55 12.35 13.26
CA GLY A 144 2.25 13.61 13.45
C GLY A 144 3.77 13.51 13.36
N PHE A 145 4.27 12.45 12.68
CA PHE A 145 5.70 12.28 12.40
C PHE A 145 6.16 13.18 11.25
N ALA A 146 5.24 13.55 10.35
CA ALA A 146 5.41 14.61 9.37
C ALA A 146 4.54 15.82 9.73
N SER A 147 5.12 17.00 9.70
CA SER A 147 4.42 18.26 9.86
C SER A 147 3.44 18.53 8.70
N GLU A 148 2.49 19.44 8.90
CA GLU A 148 1.50 19.74 7.85
C GLU A 148 2.16 20.24 6.53
N PRO A 149 3.14 21.15 6.54
CA PRO A 149 3.85 21.53 5.33
C PRO A 149 4.55 20.35 4.64
N GLU A 150 5.15 19.42 5.39
CA GLU A 150 5.88 18.29 4.84
C GLU A 150 4.95 17.30 4.14
N TRP A 151 3.88 16.83 4.79
CA TRP A 151 3.00 15.86 4.13
C TRP A 151 2.15 16.49 3.01
N ARG A 152 1.87 17.81 3.06
CA ARG A 152 1.22 18.50 1.94
C ARG A 152 2.12 18.58 0.71
N ARG A 153 3.39 18.91 0.90
CA ARG A 153 4.40 18.94 -0.16
C ARG A 153 4.64 17.57 -0.76
N ALA A 154 4.58 16.53 0.06
CA ALA A 154 4.87 15.16 -0.33
C ALA A 154 4.00 14.65 -1.49
N TYR A 155 2.76 15.10 -1.66
CA TYR A 155 1.95 14.68 -2.82
C TYR A 155 2.60 15.03 -4.16
N ARG A 156 3.19 16.22 -4.25
CA ARG A 156 3.94 16.63 -5.45
C ARG A 156 5.23 15.83 -5.59
N GLU A 157 6.00 15.73 -4.52
CA GLU A 157 7.27 15.00 -4.51
C GLU A 157 7.10 13.53 -4.92
N LEU A 158 6.02 12.88 -4.46
CA LEU A 158 5.70 11.50 -4.83
C LEU A 158 5.35 11.36 -6.31
N ASN A 159 4.59 12.30 -6.86
CA ASN A 159 4.26 12.31 -8.28
C ASN A 159 5.49 12.53 -9.16
N GLU A 160 6.39 13.43 -8.75
CA GLU A 160 7.66 13.69 -9.43
C GLU A 160 8.56 12.47 -9.39
N PHE A 161 8.73 11.85 -8.22
CA PHE A 161 9.49 10.61 -8.05
C PHE A 161 8.99 9.48 -8.97
N GLU A 162 7.69 9.23 -8.98
CA GLU A 162 7.09 8.18 -9.80
C GLU A 162 7.14 8.54 -11.31
N ARG A 163 7.06 9.81 -11.66
CA ARG A 163 7.23 10.28 -13.04
C ARG A 163 8.66 10.02 -13.55
N GLU A 164 9.67 10.33 -12.75
CA GLU A 164 11.08 10.06 -13.08
C GLU A 164 11.32 8.56 -13.28
N LEU A 165 10.75 7.71 -12.43
CA LEU A 165 10.82 6.25 -12.61
C LEU A 165 10.16 5.81 -13.92
N ALA A 166 8.97 6.33 -14.23
CA ALA A 166 8.24 5.97 -15.44
C ALA A 166 8.97 6.44 -16.71
N GLU A 167 9.54 7.65 -16.71
CA GLU A 167 10.35 8.20 -17.80
C GLU A 167 11.64 7.40 -18.01
N HIS A 168 12.22 6.86 -16.93
CA HIS A 168 13.35 5.93 -16.99
C HIS A 168 12.95 4.53 -17.49
N GLY A 169 11.67 4.29 -17.79
CA GLY A 169 11.17 3.01 -18.31
C GLY A 169 10.71 2.02 -17.24
N VAL A 170 10.66 2.41 -15.97
CA VAL A 170 10.15 1.56 -14.88
C VAL A 170 8.63 1.50 -14.94
N ILE A 171 8.07 0.30 -14.87
CA ILE A 171 6.62 0.07 -14.80
C ILE A 171 6.22 0.10 -13.32
N VAL A 172 5.54 1.16 -12.89
CA VAL A 172 5.11 1.35 -11.51
C VAL A 172 3.65 0.91 -11.33
N LEU A 173 3.41 -0.06 -10.48
CA LEU A 173 2.10 -0.65 -10.21
C LEU A 173 1.73 -0.44 -8.74
N LYS A 174 0.67 0.32 -8.47
CA LYS A 174 0.25 0.67 -7.11
C LYS A 174 -1.06 0.03 -6.73
N PHE A 175 -1.07 -0.70 -5.62
CA PHE A 175 -2.26 -1.38 -5.09
C PHE A 175 -2.62 -0.87 -3.71
N TRP A 176 -3.89 -0.44 -3.55
CA TRP A 176 -4.49 -0.22 -2.25
C TRP A 176 -5.44 -1.38 -1.92
N LEU A 177 -5.10 -2.18 -0.91
CA LEU A 177 -5.97 -3.28 -0.44
C LEU A 177 -6.97 -2.75 0.58
N HIS A 178 -8.23 -2.68 0.16
CA HIS A 178 -9.32 -2.16 0.98
C HIS A 178 -10.14 -3.29 1.60
N ILE A 179 -10.34 -3.23 2.91
CA ILE A 179 -11.26 -4.10 3.67
C ILE A 179 -12.20 -3.25 4.51
N GLY A 180 -13.36 -3.79 4.84
CA GLY A 180 -14.26 -3.18 5.80
C GLY A 180 -13.72 -3.24 7.22
N LYS A 181 -14.15 -2.29 8.05
CA LYS A 181 -13.73 -2.19 9.46
C LYS A 181 -14.06 -3.46 10.25
N GLU A 182 -15.20 -4.09 9.99
CA GLU A 182 -15.60 -5.34 10.65
C GLU A 182 -14.75 -6.54 10.22
N GLU A 183 -14.42 -6.63 8.93
CA GLU A 183 -13.50 -7.67 8.42
C GLU A 183 -12.11 -7.52 9.04
N GLN A 184 -11.62 -6.28 9.24
CA GLN A 184 -10.35 -6.04 9.93
C GLN A 184 -10.40 -6.58 11.37
N LEU A 185 -11.46 -6.25 12.12
CA LEU A 185 -11.62 -6.71 13.50
C LEU A 185 -11.63 -8.24 13.60
N LYS A 186 -12.38 -8.89 12.69
CA LYS A 186 -12.39 -10.35 12.60
C LYS A 186 -10.98 -10.90 12.39
N ARG A 187 -10.23 -10.32 11.44
CA ARG A 187 -8.85 -10.76 11.15
C ARG A 187 -7.88 -10.52 12.30
N PHE A 188 -8.07 -9.46 13.06
CA PHE A 188 -7.27 -9.21 14.27
C PHE A 188 -7.52 -10.31 15.30
N ARG A 189 -8.78 -10.63 15.60
CA ARG A 189 -9.15 -11.72 16.50
C ARG A 189 -8.61 -13.07 16.03
N ASP A 190 -8.73 -13.37 14.74
CA ASP A 190 -8.16 -14.59 14.13
C ASP A 190 -6.63 -14.68 14.29
N ARG A 191 -5.92 -13.54 14.24
CA ARG A 191 -4.47 -13.50 14.47
C ARG A 191 -4.11 -13.73 15.93
N GLU A 192 -4.83 -13.11 16.86
CA GLU A 192 -4.63 -13.27 18.31
C GLU A 192 -4.90 -14.72 18.75
N ALA A 193 -5.92 -15.35 18.18
CA ALA A 193 -6.26 -16.75 18.47
C ALA A 193 -5.27 -17.76 17.86
N THR A 194 -4.50 -17.36 16.83
CA THR A 194 -3.58 -18.26 16.11
C THR A 194 -2.15 -18.07 16.61
N LEU A 195 -1.59 -19.06 17.32
CA LEU A 195 -0.29 -18.97 17.99
C LEU A 195 0.83 -18.41 17.09
N TYR A 196 1.03 -18.98 15.90
CA TYR A 196 2.08 -18.59 14.96
C TYR A 196 1.77 -17.28 14.18
N LYS A 197 0.65 -16.60 14.45
CA LYS A 197 0.28 -15.31 13.86
C LYS A 197 0.28 -14.15 14.85
N ARG A 198 0.40 -14.44 16.16
CA ARG A 198 0.38 -13.40 17.21
C ARG A 198 1.46 -12.35 17.00
N HIS A 199 2.66 -12.74 16.54
CA HIS A 199 3.77 -11.84 16.23
C HIS A 199 3.44 -10.79 15.14
N LYS A 200 2.33 -10.95 14.40
CA LYS A 200 1.85 -10.00 13.37
C LYS A 200 0.90 -8.94 13.92
N MET A 201 0.69 -8.92 15.22
CA MET A 201 -0.17 -7.95 15.89
C MET A 201 0.66 -7.10 16.85
N ASP A 202 0.49 -5.80 16.77
CA ASP A 202 1.10 -4.86 17.70
C ASP A 202 0.10 -3.78 18.17
N ALA A 203 0.55 -2.94 19.11
CA ALA A 203 -0.25 -1.84 19.62
C ALA A 203 -0.55 -0.78 18.54
N GLU A 204 0.25 -0.73 17.47
CA GLU A 204 0.05 0.18 16.35
C GLU A 204 -1.18 -0.20 15.52
N ASP A 205 -1.41 -1.48 15.26
CA ASP A 205 -2.61 -1.99 14.57
C ASP A 205 -3.89 -1.48 15.24
N TRP A 206 -3.97 -1.59 16.58
CA TRP A 206 -5.12 -1.12 17.35
C TRP A 206 -5.23 0.41 17.39
N ARG A 207 -4.10 1.12 17.42
CA ARG A 207 -4.06 2.57 17.37
C ARG A 207 -4.55 3.09 16.01
N ASN A 208 -4.11 2.50 14.91
CA ASN A 208 -4.56 2.80 13.56
C ASN A 208 -6.06 2.58 13.39
N ARG A 209 -6.57 1.45 13.90
CA ARG A 209 -8.01 1.16 13.87
C ARG A 209 -8.85 2.22 14.62
N ARG A 210 -8.37 2.77 15.72
CA ARG A 210 -9.08 3.87 16.43
C ARG A 210 -9.16 5.16 15.61
N LYS A 211 -8.25 5.36 14.66
CA LYS A 211 -8.19 6.53 13.75
C LYS A 211 -8.83 6.25 12.39
N TRP A 212 -9.66 5.22 12.25
CA TRP A 212 -10.20 4.75 10.98
C TRP A 212 -10.68 5.85 10.05
N GLY A 213 -11.59 6.73 10.50
CA GLY A 213 -12.13 7.82 9.66
C GLY A 213 -11.08 8.83 9.19
N SER A 214 -10.09 9.12 10.02
CA SER A 214 -8.97 9.99 9.63
C SER A 214 -8.09 9.31 8.59
N TYR A 215 -7.92 8.00 8.71
CA TYR A 215 -7.18 7.21 7.75
C TYR A 215 -7.90 7.14 6.39
N GLU A 216 -9.23 6.94 6.37
CA GLU A 216 -10.04 6.98 5.13
C GLU A 216 -9.88 8.31 4.40
N ILE A 217 -9.87 9.43 5.12
CA ILE A 217 -9.63 10.76 4.55
C ILE A 217 -8.23 10.85 3.93
N ALA A 218 -7.20 10.40 4.65
CA ALA A 218 -5.83 10.42 4.15
C ALA A 218 -5.64 9.55 2.91
N VAL A 219 -6.27 8.37 2.89
CA VAL A 219 -6.29 7.47 1.72
C VAL A 219 -7.05 8.12 0.56
N GLY A 220 -8.18 8.75 0.81
CA GLY A 220 -8.92 9.49 -0.20
C GLY A 220 -8.07 10.59 -0.86
N ASP A 221 -7.38 11.39 -0.05
CA ASP A 221 -6.46 12.41 -0.54
C ASP A 221 -5.32 11.81 -1.37
N MET A 222 -4.71 10.72 -0.88
CA MET A 222 -3.67 9.98 -1.60
C MET A 222 -4.16 9.52 -2.98
N LEU A 223 -5.31 8.87 -3.03
CA LEU A 223 -5.89 8.38 -4.28
C LEU A 223 -6.17 9.52 -5.28
N ALA A 224 -6.69 10.65 -4.80
CA ALA A 224 -7.04 11.78 -5.66
C ALA A 224 -5.83 12.55 -6.17
N LEU A 225 -4.79 12.68 -5.32
CA LEU A 225 -3.65 13.55 -5.59
C LEU A 225 -2.46 12.83 -6.21
N THR A 226 -2.44 11.49 -6.15
CA THR A 226 -1.29 10.72 -6.64
C THR A 226 -1.66 9.56 -7.60
N SER A 227 -2.91 9.48 -8.07
CA SER A 227 -3.28 8.55 -9.14
C SER A 227 -3.01 9.21 -10.50
N THR A 228 -1.76 9.15 -10.95
CA THR A 228 -1.35 9.73 -12.24
C THR A 228 -1.61 8.76 -13.40
N ARG A 229 -1.51 9.24 -14.64
CA ARG A 229 -1.64 8.38 -15.83
C ARG A 229 -0.54 7.34 -15.91
N GLN A 230 0.70 7.71 -15.54
CA GLN A 230 1.86 6.82 -15.58
C GLN A 230 1.86 5.79 -14.44
N ALA A 231 1.35 6.16 -13.28
CA ALA A 231 1.29 5.32 -12.09
C ALA A 231 -0.08 5.43 -11.39
N PRO A 232 -1.15 4.82 -11.94
CA PRO A 232 -2.47 4.88 -11.35
C PRO A 232 -2.58 3.97 -10.11
N TRP A 233 -3.43 4.37 -9.14
CA TRP A 233 -3.82 3.53 -8.04
C TRP A 233 -4.89 2.52 -8.45
N HIS A 234 -4.63 1.24 -8.18
CA HIS A 234 -5.58 0.15 -8.30
C HIS A 234 -6.19 -0.16 -6.93
N LEU A 235 -7.48 0.13 -6.79
CA LEU A 235 -8.24 -0.22 -5.57
C LEU A 235 -8.65 -1.69 -5.65
N VAL A 236 -8.30 -2.45 -4.61
CA VAL A 236 -8.57 -3.89 -4.54
C VAL A 236 -9.49 -4.18 -3.37
N ALA A 237 -10.71 -4.69 -3.67
CA ALA A 237 -11.62 -5.20 -2.65
C ALA A 237 -11.04 -6.46 -2.02
N ALA A 238 -10.65 -6.39 -0.74
CA ALA A 238 -9.85 -7.41 -0.09
C ALA A 238 -10.56 -8.13 1.07
N ASN A 239 -11.87 -7.96 1.25
CA ASN A 239 -12.66 -8.77 2.19
C ASN A 239 -12.53 -10.27 1.83
N ASN A 240 -12.62 -10.63 0.56
CA ASN A 240 -12.30 -11.97 0.11
C ASN A 240 -10.84 -12.05 -0.36
N LYS A 241 -9.98 -12.72 0.40
CA LYS A 241 -8.54 -12.84 0.11
C LYS A 241 -8.25 -13.48 -1.26
N ARG A 242 -9.08 -14.43 -1.70
CA ARG A 242 -8.91 -15.13 -2.99
C ARG A 242 -9.21 -14.19 -4.15
N HIS A 243 -10.31 -13.43 -4.04
CA HIS A 243 -10.65 -12.40 -5.01
C HIS A 243 -9.52 -11.37 -5.13
N ALA A 244 -9.07 -10.79 -4.01
CA ALA A 244 -8.01 -9.80 -4.00
C ALA A 244 -6.71 -10.29 -4.66
N ARG A 245 -6.25 -11.49 -4.32
CA ARG A 245 -5.04 -12.09 -4.90
C ARG A 245 -5.15 -12.25 -6.40
N LEU A 246 -6.27 -12.78 -6.86
CA LEU A 246 -6.49 -12.99 -8.30
C LEU A 246 -6.58 -11.67 -9.06
N GLU A 247 -7.24 -10.67 -8.49
CA GLU A 247 -7.39 -9.35 -9.10
C GLU A 247 -6.05 -8.61 -9.21
N ILE A 248 -5.21 -8.70 -8.18
CA ILE A 248 -3.84 -8.14 -8.21
C ILE A 248 -3.02 -8.79 -9.35
N ILE A 249 -3.04 -10.11 -9.46
CA ILE A 249 -2.30 -10.83 -10.52
C ILE A 249 -2.82 -10.41 -11.90
N LYS A 250 -4.13 -10.38 -12.10
CA LYS A 250 -4.75 -9.96 -13.38
C LYS A 250 -4.40 -8.54 -13.76
N THR A 251 -4.52 -7.62 -12.81
CA THR A 251 -4.20 -6.21 -13.03
C THR A 251 -2.72 -6.05 -13.36
N SER A 252 -1.84 -6.76 -12.66
CA SER A 252 -0.40 -6.77 -12.96
C SER A 252 -0.12 -7.24 -14.39
N CYS A 253 -0.72 -8.35 -14.83
CA CYS A 253 -0.55 -8.81 -16.21
C CYS A 253 -0.96 -7.74 -17.22
N ARG A 254 -2.17 -7.20 -17.09
CA ARG A 254 -2.73 -6.21 -18.03
C ARG A 254 -1.90 -4.93 -18.10
N GLN A 255 -1.44 -4.44 -16.94
CA GLN A 255 -0.66 -3.20 -16.87
C GLN A 255 0.74 -3.37 -17.44
N ILE A 256 1.39 -4.51 -17.19
CA ILE A 256 2.70 -4.81 -17.77
C ILE A 256 2.57 -4.99 -19.30
N GLU A 257 1.58 -5.76 -19.77
CA GLU A 257 1.30 -5.91 -21.20
C GLU A 257 1.06 -4.56 -21.89
N ALA A 258 0.19 -3.73 -21.31
CA ALA A 258 -0.08 -2.39 -21.86
C ALA A 258 1.19 -1.51 -21.91
N ALA A 259 2.05 -1.60 -20.89
CA ALA A 259 3.32 -0.88 -20.88
C ALA A 259 4.33 -1.39 -21.91
N LEU A 260 4.23 -2.66 -22.32
CA LEU A 260 5.06 -3.29 -23.36
C LEU A 260 4.42 -3.17 -24.76
N GLY A 261 3.27 -2.53 -24.91
CA GLY A 261 2.55 -2.42 -26.18
C GLY A 261 1.98 -3.75 -26.69
N LYS A 262 1.61 -4.67 -25.78
CA LYS A 262 1.14 -6.03 -26.09
C LYS A 262 -0.32 -6.23 -25.68
#